data_d58f1c5db0c96da250da072533102a22
#
_entry.id   d58f1c5db0c96da250da072533102a22
#
_cell.length_a   1.000
_cell.length_b   1.000
_cell.length_c   1.000
_cell.angle_alpha   90.00
_cell.angle_beta   90.00
_cell.angle_gamma   90.00
#
_symmetry.space_group_name_H-M   'P 1'
#
loop_
_entity.id
_entity.type
_entity.pdbx_description
1 polymer ?
#
loop_
_entity_poly.entity_id
_entity_poly.type
_entity_poly.pdbx_seq_one_letter_code
_entity_poly.pdbx_strand_id
1 'polypeptide(L)'
;MAGQFKQSSGSQDKTLIVTLIKYSTFFLVAVVLATAVLRFSWQSFGELFSLEFIASVGGVLLGLNIFYYAFLLVLAYFFYKPHRALSDEELPTCTVIVPAYNEGKTVLKSLDSILASDYPADKLEILAIDDGSVDDTWYWIKLAAARSEGRITPIKLEKNGGKRCALYRGIRQSTSEVIVTVDSDSVVAADTLRRLNSPFIDSKIAGVAGDIRVLNMQDGILPRMMDVNFVFGFEIMRSAQSVLRSVFCTPGALSAYRRTAMLPFLDEWVEQKFFGQPAHIAEDRALATYLMAEGHRIVFQRDAIAHTMIPTDYRTTCKMLMRWGRGDVRETCSMYRFAFRKLDWFHLGIQFNLLMQTMWLFLPVLMLPLTLMALCAAPLAFVQALILGVVIWSSIPAFVYSTRRCSSEAIFAYTFAVFKLFFLFWVDPYCLVTVRNSKWMTRTRAARPQLAVGRKLSSSNPQAF
;
A
#
# COMPACT_ATOMS: atom_id res chain seq x y z
N MET A 1 -2.30 38.60 -27.89
CA MET A 1 -3.15 37.49 -28.41
C MET A 1 -2.38 36.21 -28.78
N ALA A 2 -1.13 36.02 -28.34
CA ALA A 2 -0.31 34.84 -28.69
C ALA A 2 -0.19 33.79 -27.56
N GLY A 3 -0.81 33.99 -26.39
CA GLY A 3 -0.69 33.12 -25.23
C GLY A 3 -1.80 32.10 -25.03
N GLN A 4 -2.93 32.20 -25.71
CA GLN A 4 -4.10 31.32 -25.53
C GLN A 4 -4.13 30.10 -26.45
N PHE A 5 -3.39 30.09 -27.55
CA PHE A 5 -3.39 28.98 -28.53
C PHE A 5 -2.49 27.79 -28.17
N LYS A 6 -1.53 27.94 -27.25
CA LYS A 6 -0.62 26.84 -26.86
C LYS A 6 -1.15 25.91 -25.74
N GLN A 7 -2.18 26.33 -25.00
CA GLN A 7 -2.79 25.49 -23.95
C GLN A 7 -3.86 24.53 -24.47
N SER A 8 -4.48 24.77 -25.63
CA SER A 8 -5.55 23.92 -26.16
C SER A 8 -5.05 22.66 -26.86
N SER A 9 -3.88 22.69 -27.51
CA SER A 9 -3.34 21.52 -28.21
C SER A 9 -2.88 20.42 -27.24
N GLY A 10 -2.20 20.79 -26.15
CA GLY A 10 -1.74 19.81 -25.14
C GLY A 10 -2.86 19.15 -24.34
N SER A 11 -4.05 19.73 -24.27
CA SER A 11 -5.21 19.13 -23.63
C SER A 11 -5.92 18.13 -24.55
N GLN A 12 -6.04 18.45 -25.84
CA GLN A 12 -6.63 17.54 -26.82
C GLN A 12 -5.78 16.29 -27.06
N ASP A 13 -4.45 16.43 -27.15
CA ASP A 13 -3.53 15.30 -27.31
C ASP A 13 -3.58 14.35 -26.10
N LYS A 14 -3.66 14.86 -24.87
CA LYS A 14 -3.81 14.04 -23.66
C LYS A 14 -5.13 13.28 -23.65
N THR A 15 -6.22 13.92 -24.04
CA THR A 15 -7.54 13.29 -24.12
C THR A 15 -7.55 12.18 -25.18
N LEU A 16 -6.91 12.41 -26.32
CA LEU A 16 -6.77 11.42 -27.40
C LEU A 16 -5.98 10.19 -26.92
N ILE A 17 -4.84 10.38 -26.26
CA ILE A 17 -4.02 9.28 -25.72
C ILE A 17 -4.81 8.46 -24.71
N VAL A 18 -5.48 9.10 -23.76
CA VAL A 18 -6.34 8.41 -22.77
C VAL A 18 -7.44 7.61 -23.47
N THR A 19 -8.06 8.17 -24.49
CA THR A 19 -9.11 7.51 -25.28
C THR A 19 -8.56 6.31 -26.04
N LEU A 20 -7.41 6.44 -26.69
CA LEU A 20 -6.73 5.34 -27.38
C LEU A 20 -6.35 4.20 -26.41
N ILE A 21 -5.81 4.51 -25.23
CA ILE A 21 -5.49 3.50 -24.21
C ILE A 21 -6.77 2.75 -23.80
N LYS A 22 -7.88 3.44 -23.57
CA LYS A 22 -9.14 2.81 -23.18
C LYS A 22 -9.65 1.80 -24.22
N TYR A 23 -9.74 2.22 -25.47
CA TYR A 23 -10.28 1.36 -26.53
C TYR A 23 -9.33 0.24 -26.94
N SER A 24 -8.03 0.49 -27.01
CA SER A 24 -7.04 -0.56 -27.31
C SER A 24 -7.02 -1.65 -26.24
N THR A 25 -7.13 -1.26 -24.97
CA THR A 25 -7.22 -2.20 -23.84
C THR A 25 -8.47 -3.08 -23.94
N PHE A 26 -9.64 -2.45 -24.17
CA PHE A 26 -10.89 -3.21 -24.31
C PHE A 26 -10.83 -4.20 -25.48
N PHE A 27 -10.33 -3.76 -26.63
CA PHE A 27 -10.18 -4.60 -27.81
C PHE A 27 -9.22 -5.77 -27.55
N LEU A 28 -8.08 -5.50 -26.94
CA LEU A 28 -7.06 -6.52 -26.64
C LEU A 28 -7.59 -7.58 -25.67
N VAL A 29 -8.26 -7.17 -24.60
CA VAL A 29 -8.89 -8.10 -23.64
C VAL A 29 -9.97 -8.95 -24.32
N ALA A 30 -10.81 -8.36 -25.17
CA ALA A 30 -11.83 -9.08 -25.92
C ALA A 30 -11.23 -10.13 -26.87
N VAL A 31 -10.15 -9.79 -27.60
CA VAL A 31 -9.43 -10.70 -28.50
C VAL A 31 -8.81 -11.87 -27.71
N VAL A 32 -8.22 -11.60 -26.56
CA VAL A 32 -7.60 -12.65 -25.74
C VAL A 32 -8.65 -13.60 -25.15
N LEU A 33 -9.75 -13.06 -24.63
CA LEU A 33 -10.86 -13.89 -24.15
C LEU A 33 -11.42 -14.78 -25.26
N ALA A 34 -11.64 -14.21 -26.45
CA ALA A 34 -12.13 -14.97 -27.59
C ALA A 34 -11.14 -16.07 -28.03
N THR A 35 -9.83 -15.76 -28.07
CA THR A 35 -8.81 -16.76 -28.45
C THR A 35 -8.62 -17.83 -27.39
N ALA A 36 -8.69 -17.49 -26.08
CA ALA A 36 -8.62 -18.45 -24.99
C ALA A 36 -9.81 -19.43 -25.03
N VAL A 37 -11.03 -18.92 -25.23
CA VAL A 37 -12.24 -19.74 -25.36
C VAL A 37 -12.19 -20.65 -26.59
N LEU A 38 -11.75 -20.11 -27.74
CA LEU A 38 -11.70 -20.87 -29.01
C LEU A 38 -10.61 -21.96 -29.04
N ARG A 39 -9.53 -21.79 -28.24
CA ARG A 39 -8.41 -22.75 -28.18
C ARG A 39 -8.51 -23.70 -26.99
N PHE A 40 -9.51 -23.56 -26.14
CA PHE A 40 -9.66 -24.46 -24.99
C PHE A 40 -10.10 -25.85 -25.46
N SER A 41 -9.20 -26.84 -25.30
CA SER A 41 -9.47 -28.24 -25.59
C SER A 41 -9.28 -29.09 -24.35
N TRP A 42 -10.34 -29.77 -23.91
CA TRP A 42 -10.28 -30.71 -22.80
C TRP A 42 -9.44 -31.96 -23.12
N GLN A 43 -9.19 -32.26 -24.40
CA GLN A 43 -8.42 -33.42 -24.83
C GLN A 43 -6.94 -33.31 -24.48
N SER A 44 -6.41 -32.06 -24.30
CA SER A 44 -5.01 -31.79 -23.99
C SER A 44 -4.59 -32.18 -22.57
N PHE A 45 -5.52 -32.55 -21.70
CA PHE A 45 -5.18 -32.99 -20.32
C PHE A 45 -4.64 -34.42 -20.25
N GLY A 46 -4.63 -35.17 -21.35
CA GLY A 46 -4.18 -36.57 -21.39
C GLY A 46 -2.67 -36.80 -21.29
N GLU A 47 -1.87 -35.81 -21.63
CA GLU A 47 -0.39 -35.92 -21.61
C GLU A 47 0.22 -34.89 -20.64
N LEU A 48 0.43 -35.32 -19.41
CA LEU A 48 1.08 -34.54 -18.37
C LEU A 48 2.47 -34.06 -18.87
N PHE A 49 2.74 -32.73 -18.78
CA PHE A 49 3.97 -32.09 -19.22
C PHE A 49 4.18 -31.95 -20.74
N SER A 50 3.20 -32.25 -21.58
CA SER A 50 3.24 -31.84 -23.00
C SER A 50 3.15 -30.30 -23.13
N LEU A 51 3.62 -29.74 -24.25
CA LEU A 51 3.44 -28.30 -24.57
C LEU A 51 1.96 -27.90 -24.60
N GLU A 52 1.10 -28.81 -25.07
CA GLU A 52 -0.35 -28.61 -25.09
C GLU A 52 -0.94 -28.55 -23.68
N PHE A 53 -0.50 -29.42 -22.78
CA PHE A 53 -0.87 -29.37 -21.37
C PHE A 53 -0.45 -28.06 -20.72
N ILE A 54 0.82 -27.64 -20.89
CA ILE A 54 1.35 -26.38 -20.36
C ILE A 54 0.55 -25.17 -20.89
N ALA A 55 0.27 -25.16 -22.21
CA ALA A 55 -0.54 -24.10 -22.83
C ALA A 55 -1.97 -24.09 -22.32
N SER A 56 -2.58 -25.26 -22.10
CA SER A 56 -3.94 -25.38 -21.57
C SER A 56 -4.03 -24.90 -20.11
N VAL A 57 -3.10 -25.32 -19.25
CA VAL A 57 -3.00 -24.84 -17.86
C VAL A 57 -2.78 -23.32 -17.82
N GLY A 58 -1.84 -22.82 -18.63
CA GLY A 58 -1.58 -21.40 -18.76
C GLY A 58 -2.82 -20.61 -19.21
N GLY A 59 -3.56 -21.14 -20.18
CA GLY A 59 -4.82 -20.56 -20.65
C GLY A 59 -5.90 -20.50 -19.59
N VAL A 60 -6.10 -21.58 -18.82
CA VAL A 60 -7.05 -21.62 -17.70
C VAL A 60 -6.66 -20.61 -16.63
N LEU A 61 -5.41 -20.56 -16.22
CA LEU A 61 -4.92 -19.62 -15.24
C LEU A 61 -5.07 -18.17 -15.71
N LEU A 62 -4.77 -17.89 -16.97
CA LEU A 62 -5.00 -16.57 -17.56
C LEU A 62 -6.49 -16.21 -17.54
N GLY A 63 -7.37 -17.13 -17.93
CA GLY A 63 -8.81 -16.93 -17.90
C GLY A 63 -9.35 -16.65 -16.50
N LEU A 64 -8.91 -17.42 -15.49
CA LEU A 64 -9.26 -17.19 -14.08
C LEU A 64 -8.80 -15.83 -13.61
N ASN A 65 -7.59 -15.41 -14.00
CA ASN A 65 -7.06 -14.11 -13.66
C ASN A 65 -7.86 -12.97 -14.31
N ILE A 66 -8.17 -13.06 -15.58
CA ILE A 66 -8.98 -12.05 -16.29
C ILE A 66 -10.37 -11.96 -15.63
N PHE A 67 -10.99 -13.12 -15.34
CA PHE A 67 -12.27 -13.15 -14.65
C PHE A 67 -12.19 -12.49 -13.28
N TYR A 68 -11.16 -12.80 -12.49
CA TYR A 68 -10.95 -12.19 -11.18
C TYR A 68 -10.82 -10.67 -11.27
N TYR A 69 -9.98 -10.14 -12.17
CA TYR A 69 -9.83 -8.68 -12.32
C TYR A 69 -11.10 -8.03 -12.87
N ALA A 70 -11.79 -8.65 -13.81
CA ALA A 70 -13.08 -8.17 -14.27
C ALA A 70 -14.09 -8.09 -13.12
N PHE A 71 -14.13 -9.12 -12.27
CA PHE A 71 -14.97 -9.14 -11.07
C PHE A 71 -14.61 -8.00 -10.10
N LEU A 72 -13.32 -7.80 -9.81
CA LEU A 72 -12.88 -6.68 -8.96
C LEU A 72 -13.27 -5.33 -9.55
N LEU A 73 -13.11 -5.13 -10.86
CA LEU A 73 -13.50 -3.90 -11.54
C LEU A 73 -15.02 -3.67 -11.44
N VAL A 74 -15.83 -4.70 -11.64
CA VAL A 74 -17.28 -4.62 -11.48
C VAL A 74 -17.64 -4.20 -10.06
N LEU A 75 -17.04 -4.83 -9.03
CA LEU A 75 -17.27 -4.43 -7.63
C LEU A 75 -16.84 -2.99 -7.38
N ALA A 76 -15.65 -2.58 -7.84
CA ALA A 76 -15.09 -1.26 -7.58
C ALA A 76 -15.79 -0.12 -8.32
N TYR A 77 -16.33 -0.36 -9.51
CA TYR A 77 -16.96 0.68 -10.31
C TYR A 77 -18.48 0.78 -10.11
N PHE A 78 -19.15 -0.34 -9.89
CA PHE A 78 -20.63 -0.37 -9.85
C PHE A 78 -21.20 -0.55 -8.45
N PHE A 79 -20.49 -1.22 -7.53
CA PHE A 79 -21.02 -1.53 -6.21
C PHE A 79 -20.35 -0.76 -5.07
N TYR A 80 -19.08 -0.36 -5.24
CA TYR A 80 -18.40 0.44 -4.21
C TYR A 80 -18.88 1.89 -4.21
N LYS A 81 -19.24 2.35 -3.01
CA LYS A 81 -19.55 3.76 -2.73
C LYS A 81 -18.81 4.20 -1.48
N PRO A 82 -18.09 5.33 -1.51
CA PRO A 82 -17.50 5.89 -0.31
C PRO A 82 -18.61 6.34 0.66
N HIS A 83 -18.34 6.31 1.94
CA HIS A 83 -19.25 6.84 2.94
C HIS A 83 -19.32 8.36 2.82
N ARG A 84 -20.51 8.94 3.09
CA ARG A 84 -20.68 10.40 3.14
C ARG A 84 -19.80 11.02 4.22
N ALA A 85 -19.32 12.24 4.00
CA ALA A 85 -18.68 13.01 5.05
C ALA A 85 -19.71 13.34 6.16
N LEU A 86 -19.31 13.21 7.43
CA LEU A 86 -20.14 13.52 8.58
C LEU A 86 -20.06 15.02 8.92
N SER A 87 -21.10 15.55 9.57
CA SER A 87 -21.10 16.88 10.19
C SER A 87 -20.21 16.90 11.45
N ASP A 88 -19.90 18.08 11.96
CA ASP A 88 -19.05 18.21 13.13
C ASP A 88 -19.63 17.51 14.37
N GLU A 89 -20.94 17.52 14.52
CA GLU A 89 -21.65 16.88 15.62
C GLU A 89 -21.55 15.35 15.54
N GLU A 90 -21.64 14.80 14.33
CA GLU A 90 -21.61 13.34 14.07
C GLU A 90 -20.20 12.74 14.16
N LEU A 91 -19.14 13.56 14.04
CA LEU A 91 -17.77 13.07 14.06
C LEU A 91 -17.40 12.52 15.45
N PRO A 92 -16.72 11.36 15.52
CA PRO A 92 -16.20 10.81 16.77
C PRO A 92 -15.02 11.60 17.29
N THR A 93 -14.68 11.45 18.56
CA THR A 93 -13.36 11.86 19.07
C THR A 93 -12.27 11.04 18.44
N CYS A 94 -11.15 11.67 18.06
CA CYS A 94 -10.10 11.08 17.27
C CYS A 94 -8.71 11.39 17.84
N THR A 95 -7.89 10.38 18.04
CA THR A 95 -6.44 10.54 18.30
C THR A 95 -5.65 10.13 17.08
N VAL A 96 -4.89 11.06 16.49
CA VAL A 96 -3.94 10.78 15.42
C VAL A 96 -2.59 10.44 16.02
N ILE A 97 -2.07 9.25 15.75
CA ILE A 97 -0.76 8.79 16.20
C ILE A 97 0.23 8.87 15.04
N VAL A 98 1.31 9.64 15.22
CA VAL A 98 2.40 9.81 14.25
C VAL A 98 3.68 9.24 14.84
N PRO A 99 4.03 7.96 14.54
CA PRO A 99 5.28 7.36 14.99
C PRO A 99 6.43 7.83 14.10
N ALA A 100 7.50 8.36 14.68
CA ALA A 100 8.66 8.87 13.96
C ALA A 100 9.96 8.23 14.45
N TYR A 101 10.87 7.90 13.54
CA TYR A 101 12.21 7.41 13.85
C TYR A 101 13.21 7.84 12.79
N ASN A 102 14.15 8.73 13.14
CA ASN A 102 15.17 9.28 12.24
C ASN A 102 14.58 9.90 10.97
N GLU A 103 13.60 10.77 11.12
CA GLU A 103 12.90 11.49 10.02
C GLU A 103 13.41 12.92 9.84
N GLY A 104 14.13 13.44 10.83
CA GLY A 104 14.58 14.82 10.82
C GLY A 104 13.42 15.80 10.60
N LYS A 105 13.66 16.81 9.77
CA LYS A 105 12.67 17.86 9.46
C LYS A 105 11.42 17.36 8.72
N THR A 106 11.45 16.18 8.10
CA THR A 106 10.33 15.65 7.31
C THR A 106 9.05 15.51 8.13
N VAL A 107 9.18 15.17 9.42
CA VAL A 107 8.05 15.01 10.35
C VAL A 107 7.19 16.28 10.49
N LEU A 108 7.75 17.48 10.28
CA LEU A 108 6.99 18.73 10.32
C LEU A 108 5.88 18.76 9.28
N LYS A 109 6.16 18.35 8.04
CA LYS A 109 5.17 18.38 6.95
C LYS A 109 3.97 17.51 7.28
N SER A 110 4.21 16.34 7.88
CA SER A 110 3.17 15.45 8.34
C SER A 110 2.33 16.07 9.45
N LEU A 111 2.96 16.57 10.52
CA LEU A 111 2.28 17.18 11.65
C LEU A 111 1.51 18.45 11.26
N ASP A 112 2.11 19.31 10.43
CA ASP A 112 1.46 20.54 9.93
C ASP A 112 0.21 20.22 9.09
N SER A 113 0.26 19.17 8.24
CA SER A 113 -0.89 18.75 7.44
C SER A 113 -2.04 18.20 8.29
N ILE A 114 -1.72 17.51 9.38
CA ILE A 114 -2.72 17.01 10.33
C ILE A 114 -3.34 18.17 11.13
N LEU A 115 -2.53 19.13 11.56
CA LEU A 115 -3.02 20.35 12.24
C LEU A 115 -3.95 21.20 11.38
N ALA A 116 -3.68 21.24 10.07
CA ALA A 116 -4.48 21.97 9.08
C ALA A 116 -5.75 21.22 8.65
N SER A 117 -6.03 20.03 9.20
CA SER A 117 -7.19 19.24 8.81
C SER A 117 -8.50 19.88 9.25
N ASP A 118 -9.52 19.75 8.38
CA ASP A 118 -10.92 20.11 8.68
C ASP A 118 -11.54 19.07 9.64
N TYR A 119 -11.24 19.24 10.93
CA TYR A 119 -11.77 18.41 12.02
C TYR A 119 -11.96 19.28 13.27
N PRO A 120 -13.05 19.11 14.04
CA PRO A 120 -13.29 19.91 15.25
C PRO A 120 -12.12 19.80 16.23
N ALA A 121 -11.61 20.95 16.68
CA ALA A 121 -10.41 21.02 17.50
C ALA A 121 -10.56 20.33 18.87
N ASP A 122 -11.75 20.37 19.44
CA ASP A 122 -12.13 19.71 20.69
C ASP A 122 -12.27 18.17 20.56
N LYS A 123 -12.36 17.66 19.33
CA LYS A 123 -12.47 16.23 19.03
C LYS A 123 -11.18 15.63 18.48
N LEU A 124 -10.10 16.43 18.29
CA LEU A 124 -8.85 16.01 17.67
C LEU A 124 -7.66 16.12 18.62
N GLU A 125 -7.06 15.00 18.98
CA GLU A 125 -5.79 14.88 19.67
C GLU A 125 -4.70 14.37 18.71
N ILE A 126 -3.48 14.88 18.81
CA ILE A 126 -2.34 14.44 18.00
C ILE A 126 -1.20 13.97 18.93
N LEU A 127 -0.83 12.70 18.83
CA LEU A 127 0.30 12.11 19.55
C LEU A 127 1.49 11.93 18.59
N ALA A 128 2.51 12.78 18.72
CA ALA A 128 3.74 12.68 17.95
C ALA A 128 4.77 11.87 18.76
N ILE A 129 5.06 10.64 18.34
CA ILE A 129 5.87 9.68 19.11
C ILE A 129 7.25 9.50 18.46
N ASP A 130 8.29 9.99 19.11
CA ASP A 130 9.67 9.71 18.73
C ASP A 130 10.11 8.35 19.29
N ASP A 131 10.31 7.37 18.41
CA ASP A 131 10.71 6.00 18.74
C ASP A 131 12.23 5.90 18.99
N GLY A 132 12.77 6.79 19.84
CA GLY A 132 14.18 6.79 20.23
C GLY A 132 15.13 7.20 19.10
N SER A 133 14.79 8.26 18.34
CA SER A 133 15.65 8.81 17.28
C SER A 133 17.00 9.27 17.80
N VAL A 134 18.02 9.14 16.94
CA VAL A 134 19.39 9.57 17.20
C VAL A 134 19.79 10.82 16.41
N ASP A 135 18.89 11.31 15.56
CA ASP A 135 19.02 12.54 14.79
C ASP A 135 18.22 13.69 15.44
N ASP A 136 17.93 14.75 14.68
CA ASP A 136 17.20 15.93 15.14
C ASP A 136 15.66 15.80 15.10
N THR A 137 15.10 14.60 14.84
CA THR A 137 13.66 14.34 14.78
C THR A 137 12.91 14.87 16.00
N TRP A 138 13.44 14.58 17.22
CA TRP A 138 12.83 15.06 18.45
C TRP A 138 12.75 16.59 18.55
N TYR A 139 13.77 17.30 18.07
CA TYR A 139 13.74 18.76 18.02
C TYR A 139 12.57 19.27 17.16
N TRP A 140 12.35 18.67 15.97
CA TRP A 140 11.28 19.07 15.07
C TRP A 140 9.88 18.76 15.61
N ILE A 141 9.73 17.61 16.30
CA ILE A 141 8.47 17.26 16.98
C ILE A 141 8.15 18.28 18.08
N LYS A 142 9.12 18.65 18.91
CA LYS A 142 8.92 19.68 19.94
C LYS A 142 8.56 21.05 19.34
N LEU A 143 9.20 21.41 18.24
CA LEU A 143 8.90 22.66 17.54
C LEU A 143 7.45 22.68 17.00
N ALA A 144 6.98 21.58 16.42
CA ALA A 144 5.58 21.45 15.99
C ALA A 144 4.62 21.54 17.20
N ALA A 145 4.92 20.86 18.27
CA ALA A 145 4.11 20.89 19.51
C ALA A 145 4.02 22.30 20.09
N ALA A 146 5.15 23.04 20.15
CA ALA A 146 5.16 24.43 20.66
C ALA A 146 4.29 25.40 19.83
N ARG A 147 4.09 25.12 18.53
CA ARG A 147 3.27 25.93 17.61
C ARG A 147 1.79 25.50 17.57
N SER A 148 1.47 24.36 18.15
CA SER A 148 0.16 23.70 17.99
C SER A 148 -0.91 24.17 18.98
N GLU A 149 -0.60 25.14 19.85
CA GLU A 149 -1.52 25.59 20.91
C GLU A 149 -2.05 24.43 21.79
N GLY A 150 -1.17 23.45 22.05
CA GLY A 150 -1.48 22.28 22.87
C GLY A 150 -2.16 21.11 22.16
N ARG A 151 -2.42 21.19 20.85
CA ARG A 151 -3.04 20.11 20.07
C ARG A 151 -2.14 18.94 19.78
N ILE A 152 -0.79 19.13 19.80
CA ILE A 152 0.19 18.06 19.64
C ILE A 152 0.81 17.76 21.01
N THR A 153 0.69 16.49 21.43
CA THR A 153 1.40 15.94 22.60
C THR A 153 2.65 15.19 22.11
N PRO A 154 3.87 15.73 22.37
CA PRO A 154 5.10 15.07 21.98
C PRO A 154 5.46 13.98 23.02
N ILE A 155 5.77 12.78 22.54
CA ILE A 155 6.18 11.64 23.38
C ILE A 155 7.53 11.13 22.88
N LYS A 156 8.52 10.99 23.77
CA LYS A 156 9.83 10.41 23.44
C LYS A 156 9.99 9.07 24.13
N LEU A 157 10.32 8.03 23.35
CA LEU A 157 10.72 6.73 23.88
C LEU A 157 12.23 6.71 24.16
N GLU A 158 12.64 6.02 25.21
CA GLU A 158 14.07 5.95 25.59
C GLU A 158 14.93 5.22 24.55
N LYS A 159 14.36 4.23 23.88
CA LYS A 159 15.04 3.42 22.86
C LYS A 159 14.08 3.03 21.74
N ASN A 160 14.64 2.77 20.57
CA ASN A 160 13.86 2.26 19.44
C ASN A 160 13.26 0.90 19.75
N GLY A 161 11.92 0.86 19.82
CA GLY A 161 11.11 -0.34 19.97
C GLY A 161 10.48 -0.80 18.67
N GLY A 162 10.57 0.00 17.60
CA GLY A 162 9.91 -0.19 16.33
C GLY A 162 8.50 0.42 16.28
N LYS A 163 8.02 0.68 15.07
CA LYS A 163 6.72 1.35 14.83
C LYS A 163 5.57 0.72 15.62
N ARG A 164 5.54 -0.59 15.75
CA ARG A 164 4.52 -1.33 16.51
C ARG A 164 4.49 -0.92 18.00
N CYS A 165 5.66 -0.77 18.65
CA CYS A 165 5.75 -0.34 20.02
C CYS A 165 5.32 1.13 20.20
N ALA A 166 5.69 2.01 19.25
CA ALA A 166 5.26 3.39 19.27
C ALA A 166 3.72 3.50 19.13
N LEU A 167 3.12 2.78 18.18
CA LEU A 167 1.66 2.71 18.03
C LEU A 167 0.99 2.14 19.29
N TYR A 168 1.49 1.05 19.85
CA TYR A 168 0.98 0.48 21.10
C TYR A 168 0.95 1.51 22.23
N ARG A 169 2.04 2.27 22.40
CA ARG A 169 2.12 3.33 23.41
C ARG A 169 1.05 4.41 23.20
N GLY A 170 0.89 4.88 21.95
CA GLY A 170 -0.12 5.88 21.62
C GLY A 170 -1.55 5.38 21.81
N ILE A 171 -1.88 4.15 21.40
CA ILE A 171 -3.20 3.54 21.56
C ILE A 171 -3.57 3.38 23.04
N ARG A 172 -2.61 2.98 23.89
CA ARG A 172 -2.82 2.86 25.34
C ARG A 172 -3.04 4.21 26.01
N GLN A 173 -2.36 5.25 25.54
CA GLN A 173 -2.47 6.59 26.12
C GLN A 173 -3.77 7.31 25.71
N SER A 174 -4.24 7.08 24.49
CA SER A 174 -5.44 7.70 23.95
C SER A 174 -6.70 7.31 24.72
N THR A 175 -7.64 8.24 24.83
CA THR A 175 -8.99 8.02 25.35
C THR A 175 -10.08 8.20 24.29
N SER A 176 -9.70 8.62 23.06
CA SER A 176 -10.63 8.87 21.95
C SER A 176 -11.33 7.60 21.47
N GLU A 177 -12.47 7.76 20.82
CA GLU A 177 -13.25 6.66 20.22
C GLU A 177 -12.52 6.01 19.05
N VAL A 178 -11.82 6.83 18.25
CA VAL A 178 -11.12 6.39 17.05
C VAL A 178 -9.63 6.72 17.14
N ILE A 179 -8.81 5.76 16.77
CA ILE A 179 -7.36 5.90 16.58
C ILE A 179 -7.09 6.02 15.10
N VAL A 180 -6.41 7.09 14.69
CA VAL A 180 -5.88 7.25 13.33
C VAL A 180 -4.36 7.06 13.35
N THR A 181 -3.81 6.32 12.40
CA THR A 181 -2.37 6.20 12.20
C THR A 181 -1.97 6.92 10.93
N VAL A 182 -0.94 7.76 11.02
CA VAL A 182 -0.35 8.47 9.89
C VAL A 182 1.18 8.33 9.98
N ASP A 183 1.82 7.93 8.88
CA ASP A 183 3.28 7.86 8.83
C ASP A 183 3.93 9.25 8.90
N SER A 184 5.10 9.34 9.52
CA SER A 184 5.85 10.59 9.73
C SER A 184 6.37 11.25 8.45
N ASP A 185 6.27 10.56 7.30
CA ASP A 185 6.63 11.03 5.96
C ASP A 185 5.40 11.23 5.05
N SER A 186 4.19 11.16 5.62
CA SER A 186 2.93 11.27 4.88
C SER A 186 2.25 12.61 5.11
N VAL A 187 1.62 13.15 4.07
CA VAL A 187 0.87 14.41 4.09
C VAL A 187 -0.59 14.13 3.78
N VAL A 188 -1.49 14.54 4.67
CA VAL A 188 -2.93 14.35 4.52
C VAL A 188 -3.58 15.57 3.84
N ALA A 189 -4.63 15.35 3.03
CA ALA A 189 -5.45 16.44 2.51
C ALA A 189 -6.36 17.01 3.63
N ALA A 190 -6.85 18.25 3.45
CA ALA A 190 -7.59 18.97 4.48
C ALA A 190 -8.82 18.21 5.02
N ASP A 191 -9.58 17.54 4.16
CA ASP A 191 -10.79 16.81 4.52
C ASP A 191 -10.56 15.32 4.84
N THR A 192 -9.28 14.88 4.83
CA THR A 192 -8.92 13.46 4.98
C THR A 192 -9.40 12.87 6.29
N LEU A 193 -9.17 13.52 7.43
CA LEU A 193 -9.54 12.98 8.73
C LEU A 193 -11.06 12.86 8.87
N ARG A 194 -11.80 13.86 8.41
CA ARG A 194 -13.27 13.85 8.39
C ARG A 194 -13.77 12.65 7.57
N ARG A 195 -13.29 12.47 6.35
CA ARG A 195 -13.70 11.37 5.48
C ARG A 195 -13.30 10.01 6.02
N LEU A 196 -12.07 9.90 6.57
CA LEU A 196 -11.56 8.63 7.12
C LEU A 196 -12.37 8.16 8.33
N ASN A 197 -12.87 9.10 9.16
CA ASN A 197 -13.61 8.78 10.36
C ASN A 197 -15.13 8.61 10.10
N SER A 198 -15.64 9.06 8.95
CA SER A 198 -17.07 8.98 8.61
C SER A 198 -17.66 7.56 8.60
N PRO A 199 -16.95 6.51 8.18
CA PRO A 199 -17.50 5.14 8.22
C PRO A 199 -17.84 4.63 9.63
N PHE A 200 -17.25 5.19 10.69
CA PHE A 200 -17.49 4.73 12.07
C PHE A 200 -18.89 5.05 12.63
N ILE A 201 -19.73 5.74 11.86
CA ILE A 201 -21.18 5.83 12.18
C ILE A 201 -21.84 4.42 12.19
N ASP A 202 -21.33 3.47 11.39
CA ASP A 202 -21.71 2.05 11.51
C ASP A 202 -20.86 1.41 12.63
N SER A 203 -21.52 1.00 13.72
CA SER A 203 -20.87 0.36 14.86
C SER A 203 -20.18 -0.97 14.54
N LYS A 204 -20.52 -1.61 13.42
CA LYS A 204 -19.90 -2.86 12.95
C LYS A 204 -18.57 -2.65 12.26
N ILE A 205 -18.25 -1.40 11.86
CA ILE A 205 -16.97 -1.03 11.25
C ILE A 205 -15.97 -0.74 12.36
N ALA A 206 -14.86 -1.46 12.35
CA ALA A 206 -13.79 -1.28 13.31
C ALA A 206 -12.45 -0.87 12.68
N GLY A 207 -12.33 -0.94 11.36
CA GLY A 207 -11.15 -0.49 10.64
C GLY A 207 -11.52 0.23 9.33
N VAL A 208 -10.80 1.29 9.02
CA VAL A 208 -10.95 2.06 7.77
C VAL A 208 -9.57 2.27 7.16
N ALA A 209 -9.41 1.84 5.91
CA ALA A 209 -8.21 2.11 5.11
C ALA A 209 -8.41 3.38 4.29
N GLY A 210 -7.43 4.29 4.29
CA GLY A 210 -7.40 5.45 3.41
C GLY A 210 -6.74 5.15 2.05
N ASP A 211 -6.87 6.11 1.13
CA ASP A 211 -6.24 6.10 -0.19
C ASP A 211 -4.83 6.70 -0.12
N ILE A 212 -3.84 5.94 -0.56
CA ILE A 212 -2.44 6.34 -0.53
C ILE A 212 -1.99 6.70 -1.93
N ARG A 213 -1.42 7.90 -2.08
CA ARG A 213 -0.89 8.43 -3.32
C ARG A 213 0.60 8.76 -3.18
N VAL A 214 1.29 8.80 -4.31
CA VAL A 214 2.71 9.12 -4.33
C VAL A 214 2.91 10.64 -4.25
N LEU A 215 3.73 11.10 -3.29
CA LEU A 215 4.03 12.51 -3.09
C LEU A 215 5.08 13.01 -4.09
N ASN A 216 6.10 12.20 -4.36
CA ASN A 216 7.29 12.57 -5.11
C ASN A 216 7.31 12.00 -6.54
N MET A 217 6.21 12.06 -7.26
CA MET A 217 6.13 11.56 -8.65
C MET A 217 7.16 12.19 -9.60
N GLN A 218 7.59 13.42 -9.31
CA GLN A 218 8.55 14.16 -10.15
C GLN A 218 10.00 13.72 -9.94
N ASP A 219 10.30 12.95 -8.89
CA ASP A 219 11.67 12.58 -8.52
C ASP A 219 12.24 11.40 -9.34
N GLY A 220 11.49 10.87 -10.31
CA GLY A 220 11.98 9.82 -11.19
C GLY A 220 10.93 8.84 -11.73
N ILE A 221 11.41 7.83 -12.42
CA ILE A 221 10.54 6.83 -13.07
C ILE A 221 9.91 5.87 -12.04
N LEU A 222 10.65 5.45 -11.01
CA LEU A 222 10.16 4.51 -10.00
C LEU A 222 8.93 5.05 -9.25
N PRO A 223 8.91 6.31 -8.74
CA PRO A 223 7.70 6.87 -8.14
C PRO A 223 6.49 6.87 -9.09
N ARG A 224 6.67 7.20 -10.38
CA ARG A 224 5.57 7.18 -11.37
C ARG A 224 5.04 5.77 -11.61
N MET A 225 5.92 4.79 -11.77
CA MET A 225 5.52 3.38 -11.88
C MET A 225 4.76 2.91 -10.65
N MET A 226 5.21 3.31 -9.46
CA MET A 226 4.55 2.95 -8.20
C MET A 226 3.19 3.62 -8.04
N ASP A 227 2.99 4.87 -8.50
CA ASP A 227 1.70 5.54 -8.44
C ASP A 227 0.64 4.82 -9.27
N VAL A 228 0.99 4.37 -10.49
CA VAL A 228 0.09 3.56 -11.32
C VAL A 228 -0.26 2.23 -10.62
N ASN A 229 0.73 1.58 -10.00
CA ASN A 229 0.51 0.35 -9.25
C ASN A 229 -0.37 0.60 -8.01
N PHE A 230 -0.24 1.75 -7.33
CA PHE A 230 -1.05 2.10 -6.16
C PHE A 230 -2.52 2.32 -6.52
N VAL A 231 -2.81 3.00 -7.64
CA VAL A 231 -4.19 3.20 -8.08
C VAL A 231 -4.87 1.84 -8.30
N PHE A 232 -4.20 0.89 -8.93
CA PHE A 232 -4.78 -0.43 -9.12
C PHE A 232 -4.81 -1.24 -7.81
N GLY A 233 -3.67 -1.39 -7.14
CA GLY A 233 -3.52 -2.26 -5.96
C GLY A 233 -4.20 -1.69 -4.70
N PHE A 234 -4.26 -0.37 -4.56
CA PHE A 234 -4.85 0.24 -3.37
C PHE A 234 -6.27 0.74 -3.62
N GLU A 235 -6.50 1.53 -4.67
CA GLU A 235 -7.85 2.08 -4.89
C GLU A 235 -8.82 1.00 -5.37
N ILE A 236 -8.51 0.28 -6.46
CA ILE A 236 -9.46 -0.67 -7.05
C ILE A 236 -9.61 -1.93 -6.19
N MET A 237 -8.51 -2.56 -5.79
CA MET A 237 -8.59 -3.79 -5.01
C MET A 237 -9.25 -3.55 -3.65
N ARG A 238 -8.90 -2.47 -2.95
CA ARG A 238 -9.52 -2.15 -1.66
C ARG A 238 -10.97 -1.71 -1.80
N SER A 239 -11.35 -1.02 -2.89
CA SER A 239 -12.76 -0.73 -3.20
C SER A 239 -13.56 -2.03 -3.33
N ALA A 240 -13.07 -3.00 -4.08
CA ALA A 240 -13.71 -4.31 -4.22
C ALA A 240 -13.76 -5.08 -2.89
N GLN A 241 -12.65 -5.13 -2.15
CA GLN A 241 -12.59 -5.75 -0.82
C GLN A 241 -13.53 -5.07 0.17
N SER A 242 -13.73 -3.75 0.06
CA SER A 242 -14.66 -2.98 0.90
C SER A 242 -16.10 -3.38 0.66
N VAL A 243 -16.51 -3.65 -0.59
CA VAL A 243 -17.84 -4.21 -0.92
C VAL A 243 -18.04 -5.55 -0.20
N LEU A 244 -16.99 -6.37 -0.15
CA LEU A 244 -16.97 -7.65 0.55
C LEU A 244 -16.72 -7.49 2.07
N ARG A 245 -16.58 -6.25 2.59
CA ARG A 245 -16.37 -5.89 4.00
C ARG A 245 -15.10 -6.51 4.63
N SER A 246 -14.12 -6.82 3.80
CA SER A 246 -12.91 -7.55 4.18
C SER A 246 -11.66 -6.93 3.52
N VAL A 247 -11.38 -5.67 3.84
CA VAL A 247 -10.13 -5.02 3.42
C VAL A 247 -8.97 -5.60 4.22
N PHE A 248 -8.08 -6.31 3.55
CA PHE A 248 -7.01 -7.08 4.20
C PHE A 248 -5.86 -6.23 4.74
N CYS A 249 -5.67 -5.04 4.22
CA CYS A 249 -4.58 -4.16 4.62
C CYS A 249 -5.09 -2.74 4.81
N THR A 250 -4.93 -2.25 6.02
CA THR A 250 -5.13 -0.87 6.41
C THR A 250 -3.76 -0.18 6.42
N PRO A 251 -3.39 0.65 5.41
CA PRO A 251 -2.00 1.09 5.23
C PRO A 251 -1.55 1.97 6.40
N GLY A 252 -0.33 1.73 6.89
CA GLY A 252 0.25 2.51 7.98
C GLY A 252 0.33 4.00 7.71
N ALA A 253 0.38 4.39 6.44
CA ALA A 253 0.43 5.78 6.01
C ALA A 253 -0.90 6.55 6.23
N LEU A 254 -2.05 5.84 6.24
CA LEU A 254 -3.36 6.42 6.58
C LEU A 254 -4.38 5.33 6.90
N SER A 255 -4.71 5.14 8.15
CA SER A 255 -5.75 4.21 8.60
C SER A 255 -6.41 4.67 9.87
N ALA A 256 -7.64 4.24 10.08
CA ALA A 256 -8.37 4.51 11.31
C ALA A 256 -8.95 3.23 11.90
N TYR A 257 -9.08 3.20 13.23
CA TYR A 257 -9.52 2.04 13.98
C TYR A 257 -10.41 2.43 15.15
N ARG A 258 -11.49 1.70 15.37
CA ARG A 258 -12.28 1.82 16.59
C ARG A 258 -11.46 1.32 17.78
N ARG A 259 -11.14 2.22 18.70
CA ARG A 259 -10.24 1.91 19.82
C ARG A 259 -10.75 0.74 20.66
N THR A 260 -12.03 0.69 20.98
CA THR A 260 -12.63 -0.39 21.78
C THR A 260 -12.51 -1.77 21.12
N ALA A 261 -12.46 -1.84 19.78
CA ALA A 261 -12.28 -3.08 19.05
C ALA A 261 -10.81 -3.55 19.05
N MET A 262 -9.84 -2.64 19.26
CA MET A 262 -8.41 -3.00 19.30
C MET A 262 -7.97 -3.50 20.69
N LEU A 263 -8.53 -2.93 21.75
CA LEU A 263 -8.06 -3.18 23.13
C LEU A 263 -7.99 -4.66 23.53
N PRO A 264 -8.96 -5.52 23.13
CA PRO A 264 -8.96 -6.94 23.54
C PRO A 264 -7.73 -7.72 23.09
N PHE A 265 -7.16 -7.40 21.91
CA PHE A 265 -6.02 -8.12 21.34
C PHE A 265 -4.73 -7.30 21.30
N LEU A 266 -4.73 -6.09 21.84
CA LEU A 266 -3.63 -5.14 21.66
C LEU A 266 -2.29 -5.66 22.22
N ASP A 267 -2.32 -6.35 23.35
CA ASP A 267 -1.14 -6.95 23.96
C ASP A 267 -0.62 -8.14 23.14
N GLU A 268 -1.51 -8.98 22.64
CA GLU A 268 -1.15 -10.08 21.74
C GLU A 268 -0.58 -9.56 20.42
N TRP A 269 -1.17 -8.49 19.88
CA TRP A 269 -0.70 -7.86 18.65
C TRP A 269 0.72 -7.31 18.79
N VAL A 270 1.04 -6.60 19.88
CA VAL A 270 2.39 -6.02 20.06
C VAL A 270 3.46 -7.11 20.22
N GLU A 271 3.10 -8.24 20.83
CA GLU A 271 3.99 -9.39 21.06
C GLU A 271 3.89 -10.48 19.99
N GLN A 272 3.18 -10.21 18.86
CA GLN A 272 2.96 -11.19 17.81
C GLN A 272 4.25 -11.89 17.39
N LYS A 273 4.18 -13.21 17.30
CA LYS A 273 5.28 -14.08 16.84
C LYS A 273 4.83 -14.92 15.64
N PHE A 274 5.75 -15.18 14.73
CA PHE A 274 5.55 -16.07 13.61
C PHE A 274 6.69 -17.09 13.54
N PHE A 275 6.37 -18.37 13.65
CA PHE A 275 7.35 -19.45 13.83
C PHE A 275 8.40 -19.14 14.92
N GLY A 276 7.95 -18.64 16.07
CA GLY A 276 8.79 -18.33 17.22
C GLY A 276 9.62 -17.04 17.13
N GLN A 277 9.60 -16.32 15.99
CA GLN A 277 10.30 -15.04 15.82
C GLN A 277 9.35 -13.86 15.98
N PRO A 278 9.76 -12.75 16.61
CA PRO A 278 8.94 -11.54 16.72
C PRO A 278 8.58 -10.97 15.34
N ALA A 279 7.32 -10.53 15.19
CA ALA A 279 6.80 -9.95 13.96
C ALA A 279 6.82 -8.42 14.01
N HIS A 280 7.95 -7.79 13.72
CA HIS A 280 8.12 -6.33 13.84
C HIS A 280 7.59 -5.52 12.65
N ILE A 281 7.40 -6.14 11.49
CA ILE A 281 6.96 -5.49 10.23
C ILE A 281 5.51 -5.85 9.91
N ALA A 282 4.86 -5.07 9.02
CA ALA A 282 3.46 -5.21 8.61
C ALA A 282 2.48 -5.20 9.80
N GLU A 283 2.68 -4.26 10.69
CA GLU A 283 1.86 -3.99 11.86
C GLU A 283 0.41 -3.64 11.49
N ASP A 284 0.24 -2.90 10.41
CA ASP A 284 -1.01 -2.45 9.83
C ASP A 284 -1.86 -3.60 9.28
N ARG A 285 -1.23 -4.51 8.52
CA ARG A 285 -1.90 -5.70 8.02
C ARG A 285 -2.25 -6.66 9.16
N ALA A 286 -1.39 -6.78 10.17
CA ALA A 286 -1.68 -7.58 11.36
C ALA A 286 -2.90 -7.04 12.12
N LEU A 287 -3.03 -5.71 12.30
CA LEU A 287 -4.22 -5.11 12.91
C LEU A 287 -5.50 -5.49 12.14
N ALA A 288 -5.47 -5.42 10.81
CA ALA A 288 -6.59 -5.85 9.99
C ALA A 288 -6.92 -7.34 10.20
N THR A 289 -5.89 -8.21 10.27
CA THR A 289 -6.07 -9.65 10.53
C THR A 289 -6.74 -9.90 11.88
N TYR A 290 -6.28 -9.25 12.96
CA TYR A 290 -6.87 -9.39 14.30
C TYR A 290 -8.30 -8.87 14.36
N LEU A 291 -8.59 -7.71 13.78
CA LEU A 291 -9.96 -7.17 13.73
C LEU A 291 -10.93 -8.11 12.99
N MET A 292 -10.50 -8.69 11.87
CA MET A 292 -11.33 -9.65 11.14
C MET A 292 -11.51 -10.97 11.91
N ALA A 293 -10.51 -11.41 12.67
CA ALA A 293 -10.60 -12.60 13.51
C ALA A 293 -11.65 -12.43 14.62
N GLU A 294 -11.80 -11.22 15.16
CA GLU A 294 -12.84 -10.82 16.12
C GLU A 294 -14.22 -10.57 15.46
N GLY A 295 -14.32 -10.72 14.12
CA GLY A 295 -15.58 -10.57 13.39
C GLY A 295 -15.93 -9.13 13.02
N HIS A 296 -15.00 -8.20 13.14
CA HIS A 296 -15.20 -6.81 12.76
C HIS A 296 -15.02 -6.58 11.26
N ARG A 297 -15.76 -5.59 10.73
CA ARG A 297 -15.69 -5.18 9.33
C ARG A 297 -14.60 -4.14 9.14
N ILE A 298 -13.88 -4.29 8.03
CA ILE A 298 -12.90 -3.31 7.58
C ILE A 298 -13.32 -2.82 6.21
N VAL A 299 -13.36 -1.50 6.03
CA VAL A 299 -13.77 -0.85 4.79
C VAL A 299 -12.65 0.06 4.25
N PHE A 300 -12.81 0.47 3.02
CA PHE A 300 -11.94 1.44 2.37
C PHE A 300 -12.69 2.75 2.17
N GLN A 301 -12.02 3.88 2.40
CA GLN A 301 -12.56 5.20 2.16
C GLN A 301 -11.69 5.91 1.12
N ARG A 302 -12.09 5.82 -0.14
CA ARG A 302 -11.33 6.34 -1.29
C ARG A 302 -11.07 7.83 -1.23
N ASP A 303 -12.01 8.59 -0.64
CA ASP A 303 -11.93 10.04 -0.59
C ASP A 303 -11.06 10.56 0.58
N ALA A 304 -10.61 9.66 1.47
CA ALA A 304 -9.64 9.97 2.52
C ALA A 304 -8.23 9.75 1.95
N ILE A 305 -7.52 10.84 1.64
CA ILE A 305 -6.29 10.79 0.84
C ILE A 305 -5.09 11.19 1.69
N ALA A 306 -4.02 10.39 1.64
CA ALA A 306 -2.69 10.77 2.07
C ALA A 306 -1.67 10.58 0.96
N HIS A 307 -0.68 11.48 0.91
CA HIS A 307 0.44 11.39 -0.01
C HIS A 307 1.69 10.97 0.77
N THR A 308 2.41 9.96 0.29
CA THR A 308 3.61 9.43 0.94
C THR A 308 4.81 9.40 -0.01
N MET A 309 6.02 9.44 0.56
CA MET A 309 7.25 9.37 -0.21
C MET A 309 7.53 7.94 -0.66
N ILE A 310 7.94 7.78 -1.92
CA ILE A 310 8.34 6.50 -2.51
C ILE A 310 9.84 6.52 -2.82
N PRO A 311 10.56 5.40 -2.58
CA PRO A 311 11.97 5.30 -2.94
C PRO A 311 12.21 5.57 -4.42
N THR A 312 13.30 6.30 -4.71
CA THR A 312 13.72 6.64 -6.07
C THR A 312 14.81 5.70 -6.62
N ASP A 313 15.37 4.85 -5.76
CA ASP A 313 16.41 3.89 -6.14
C ASP A 313 15.93 2.43 -6.03
N TYR A 314 16.52 1.57 -6.86
CA TYR A 314 16.17 0.15 -6.96
C TYR A 314 16.36 -0.61 -5.63
N ARG A 315 17.47 -0.38 -4.93
CA ARG A 315 17.81 -1.13 -3.72
C ARG A 315 16.83 -0.86 -2.58
N THR A 316 16.46 0.41 -2.39
CA THR A 316 15.48 0.79 -1.36
C THR A 316 14.07 0.33 -1.76
N THR A 317 13.72 0.39 -3.04
CA THR A 317 12.46 -0.16 -3.56
C THR A 317 12.37 -1.67 -3.30
N CYS A 318 13.39 -2.46 -3.58
CA CYS A 318 13.41 -3.89 -3.26
C CYS A 318 13.23 -4.14 -1.75
N LYS A 319 13.90 -3.37 -0.89
CA LYS A 319 13.74 -3.49 0.57
C LYS A 319 12.29 -3.21 1.02
N MET A 320 11.66 -2.19 0.45
CA MET A 320 10.27 -1.85 0.71
C MET A 320 9.34 -3.00 0.29
N LEU A 321 9.48 -3.50 -0.94
CA LEU A 321 8.66 -4.58 -1.48
C LEU A 321 8.87 -5.91 -0.71
N MET A 322 10.11 -6.24 -0.32
CA MET A 322 10.39 -7.40 0.53
C MET A 322 9.73 -7.29 1.91
N ARG A 323 9.68 -6.09 2.49
CA ARG A 323 9.00 -5.86 3.75
C ARG A 323 7.49 -6.12 3.62
N TRP A 324 6.87 -5.61 2.57
CA TRP A 324 5.45 -5.84 2.28
C TRP A 324 5.17 -7.31 1.99
N GLY A 325 5.93 -7.94 1.08
CA GLY A 325 5.72 -9.33 0.70
C GLY A 325 5.86 -10.33 1.86
N ARG A 326 6.84 -10.13 2.76
CA ARG A 326 6.96 -10.96 3.97
C ARG A 326 5.76 -10.80 4.90
N GLY A 327 5.26 -9.56 5.04
CA GLY A 327 4.03 -9.28 5.78
C GLY A 327 2.83 -9.96 5.16
N ASP A 328 2.70 -9.89 3.84
CA ASP A 328 1.62 -10.52 3.09
C ASP A 328 1.61 -12.05 3.27
N VAL A 329 2.75 -12.70 3.14
CA VAL A 329 2.86 -14.15 3.36
C VAL A 329 2.44 -14.51 4.79
N ARG A 330 3.00 -13.82 5.79
CA ARG A 330 2.73 -14.11 7.20
C ARG A 330 1.25 -13.95 7.55
N GLU A 331 0.67 -12.83 7.20
CA GLU A 331 -0.72 -12.54 7.56
C GLU A 331 -1.70 -13.40 6.75
N THR A 332 -1.38 -13.74 5.51
CA THR A 332 -2.15 -14.74 4.73
C THR A 332 -2.19 -16.08 5.46
N CYS A 333 -1.05 -16.59 5.94
CA CYS A 333 -1.01 -17.81 6.74
C CYS A 333 -1.81 -17.68 8.06
N SER A 334 -1.74 -16.51 8.72
CA SER A 334 -2.47 -16.26 9.97
C SER A 334 -3.98 -16.26 9.77
N MET A 335 -4.47 -15.75 8.64
CA MET A 335 -5.90 -15.69 8.33
C MET A 335 -6.54 -17.06 8.17
N TYR A 336 -5.80 -18.11 7.73
CA TYR A 336 -6.34 -19.47 7.64
C TYR A 336 -6.79 -20.02 8.98
N ARG A 337 -6.34 -19.49 10.12
CA ARG A 337 -6.76 -19.91 11.46
C ARG A 337 -8.23 -19.63 11.75
N PHE A 338 -8.84 -18.64 11.09
CA PHE A 338 -10.22 -18.24 11.37
C PHE A 338 -11.12 -18.12 10.14
N ALA A 339 -10.56 -17.86 8.95
CA ALA A 339 -11.35 -17.55 7.76
C ALA A 339 -12.40 -18.60 7.39
N PHE A 340 -12.15 -19.89 7.68
CA PHE A 340 -13.04 -21.00 7.33
C PHE A 340 -13.86 -21.53 8.50
N ARG A 341 -13.90 -20.81 9.64
CA ARG A 341 -14.66 -21.27 10.82
C ARG A 341 -16.17 -21.13 10.64
N LYS A 342 -16.63 -20.21 9.81
CA LYS A 342 -18.03 -19.90 9.55
C LYS A 342 -18.29 -19.75 8.05
N LEU A 343 -19.53 -20.09 7.63
CA LEU A 343 -20.00 -19.90 6.25
C LEU A 343 -21.15 -18.87 6.25
N ASP A 344 -20.83 -17.62 6.56
CA ASP A 344 -21.73 -16.49 6.42
C ASP A 344 -21.22 -15.51 5.37
N TRP A 345 -22.02 -14.52 5.01
CA TRP A 345 -21.67 -13.55 3.96
C TRP A 345 -20.36 -12.80 4.24
N PHE A 346 -20.07 -12.50 5.49
CA PHE A 346 -18.82 -11.82 5.88
C PHE A 346 -17.61 -12.74 5.68
N HIS A 347 -17.70 -13.98 6.14
CA HIS A 347 -16.62 -14.96 5.99
C HIS A 347 -16.41 -15.38 4.54
N LEU A 348 -17.48 -15.45 3.70
CA LEU A 348 -17.34 -15.71 2.26
C LEU A 348 -16.50 -14.66 1.57
N GLY A 349 -16.65 -13.36 1.93
CA GLY A 349 -15.78 -12.29 1.43
C GLY A 349 -14.32 -12.49 1.82
N ILE A 350 -14.05 -12.84 3.09
CA ILE A 350 -12.71 -13.16 3.58
C ILE A 350 -12.14 -14.38 2.86
N GLN A 351 -12.91 -15.47 2.76
CA GLN A 351 -12.49 -16.71 2.10
C GLN A 351 -12.12 -16.50 0.65
N PHE A 352 -12.97 -15.78 -0.10
CA PHE A 352 -12.72 -15.46 -1.50
C PHE A 352 -11.42 -14.67 -1.68
N ASN A 353 -11.26 -13.56 -0.95
CA ASN A 353 -10.06 -12.73 -1.02
C ASN A 353 -8.81 -13.51 -0.57
N LEU A 354 -8.92 -14.36 0.48
CA LEU A 354 -7.81 -15.15 0.99
C LEU A 354 -7.36 -16.22 -0.01
N LEU A 355 -8.29 -16.93 -0.66
CA LEU A 355 -7.98 -17.91 -1.70
C LEU A 355 -7.30 -17.25 -2.89
N MET A 356 -7.81 -16.10 -3.35
CA MET A 356 -7.20 -15.34 -4.45
C MET A 356 -5.80 -14.86 -4.09
N GLN A 357 -5.60 -14.32 -2.89
CA GLN A 357 -4.28 -13.87 -2.45
C GLN A 357 -3.29 -15.03 -2.31
N THR A 358 -3.75 -16.17 -1.79
CA THR A 358 -2.92 -17.39 -1.69
C THR A 358 -2.48 -17.86 -3.09
N MET A 359 -3.41 -17.89 -4.03
CA MET A 359 -3.10 -18.20 -5.42
C MET A 359 -1.99 -17.26 -5.96
N TRP A 360 -2.12 -15.95 -5.75
CA TRP A 360 -1.14 -14.97 -6.22
C TRP A 360 0.24 -15.12 -5.58
N LEU A 361 0.30 -15.51 -4.31
CA LEU A 361 1.57 -15.67 -3.59
C LEU A 361 2.32 -16.94 -4.02
N PHE A 362 1.60 -18.04 -4.25
CA PHE A 362 2.24 -19.35 -4.47
C PHE A 362 2.29 -19.75 -5.93
N LEU A 363 1.32 -19.33 -6.76
CA LEU A 363 1.24 -19.74 -8.16
C LEU A 363 2.49 -19.42 -8.97
N PRO A 364 3.14 -18.22 -8.89
CA PRO A 364 4.36 -17.94 -9.65
C PRO A 364 5.49 -18.92 -9.34
N VAL A 365 5.60 -19.35 -8.09
CA VAL A 365 6.64 -20.32 -7.67
C VAL A 365 6.32 -21.72 -8.15
N LEU A 366 5.05 -22.14 -8.05
CA LEU A 366 4.59 -23.46 -8.54
C LEU A 366 4.70 -23.58 -10.07
N MET A 367 4.48 -22.47 -10.79
CA MET A 367 4.56 -22.44 -12.24
C MET A 367 5.99 -22.31 -12.78
N LEU A 368 6.98 -22.02 -11.93
CA LEU A 368 8.38 -21.86 -12.37
C LEU A 368 8.94 -23.04 -13.17
N PRO A 369 8.77 -24.31 -12.75
CA PRO A 369 9.22 -25.45 -13.54
C PRO A 369 8.58 -25.51 -14.93
N LEU A 370 7.25 -25.31 -15.01
CA LEU A 370 6.54 -25.30 -16.27
C LEU A 370 6.98 -24.15 -17.19
N THR A 371 7.25 -22.98 -16.62
CA THR A 371 7.78 -21.82 -17.34
C THR A 371 9.15 -22.13 -17.95
N LEU A 372 10.05 -22.76 -17.18
CA LEU A 372 11.37 -23.17 -17.66
C LEU A 372 11.25 -24.25 -18.76
N MET A 373 10.38 -25.22 -18.59
CA MET A 373 10.11 -26.24 -19.61
C MET A 373 9.61 -25.61 -20.91
N ALA A 374 8.66 -24.69 -20.86
CA ALA A 374 8.14 -24.00 -22.04
C ALA A 374 9.23 -23.17 -22.74
N LEU A 375 10.08 -22.49 -21.97
CA LEU A 375 11.21 -21.73 -22.50
C LEU A 375 12.23 -22.65 -23.25
N CYS A 376 12.53 -23.81 -22.69
CA CYS A 376 13.47 -24.77 -23.32
C CYS A 376 12.85 -25.46 -24.55
N ALA A 377 11.56 -25.80 -24.50
CA ALA A 377 10.91 -26.57 -25.56
C ALA A 377 10.52 -25.72 -26.78
N ALA A 378 10.10 -24.45 -26.56
CA ALA A 378 9.65 -23.56 -27.65
C ALA A 378 10.02 -22.10 -27.35
N PRO A 379 11.32 -21.72 -27.37
CA PRO A 379 11.78 -20.41 -26.89
C PRO A 379 11.15 -19.23 -27.62
N LEU A 380 10.96 -19.30 -28.93
CA LEU A 380 10.34 -18.21 -29.69
C LEU A 380 8.86 -18.01 -29.32
N ALA A 381 8.11 -19.11 -29.29
CA ALA A 381 6.70 -19.09 -28.90
C ALA A 381 6.54 -18.61 -27.43
N PHE A 382 7.45 -19.02 -26.55
CA PHE A 382 7.47 -18.55 -25.16
C PHE A 382 7.69 -17.03 -25.06
N VAL A 383 8.68 -16.50 -25.78
CA VAL A 383 8.96 -15.03 -25.80
C VAL A 383 7.78 -14.25 -26.36
N GLN A 384 7.15 -14.74 -27.44
CA GLN A 384 5.93 -14.11 -28.00
C GLN A 384 4.79 -14.11 -26.99
N ALA A 385 4.53 -15.24 -26.31
CA ALA A 385 3.51 -15.34 -25.27
C ALA A 385 3.81 -14.43 -24.06
N LEU A 386 5.09 -14.33 -23.69
CA LEU A 386 5.53 -13.45 -22.60
C LEU A 386 5.27 -11.97 -22.93
N ILE A 387 5.66 -11.51 -24.13
CA ILE A 387 5.41 -10.14 -24.59
C ILE A 387 3.89 -9.86 -24.60
N LEU A 388 3.09 -10.75 -25.18
CA LEU A 388 1.65 -10.62 -25.21
C LEU A 388 1.07 -10.57 -23.78
N GLY A 389 1.54 -11.45 -22.88
CA GLY A 389 1.14 -11.48 -21.50
C GLY A 389 1.45 -10.16 -20.78
N VAL A 390 2.65 -9.61 -20.95
CA VAL A 390 3.04 -8.31 -20.39
C VAL A 390 2.11 -7.20 -20.88
N VAL A 391 1.84 -7.14 -22.19
CA VAL A 391 0.96 -6.12 -22.77
C VAL A 391 -0.45 -6.22 -22.20
N ILE A 392 -1.03 -7.43 -22.15
CA ILE A 392 -2.38 -7.65 -21.63
C ILE A 392 -2.48 -7.25 -20.17
N TRP A 393 -1.56 -7.75 -19.34
CA TRP A 393 -1.56 -7.47 -17.90
C TRP A 393 -1.37 -5.99 -17.59
N SER A 394 -0.50 -5.30 -18.32
CA SER A 394 -0.28 -3.86 -18.13
C SER A 394 -1.46 -3.01 -18.58
N SER A 395 -2.21 -3.51 -19.55
CA SER A 395 -3.36 -2.78 -20.10
C SER A 395 -4.47 -2.57 -19.06
N ILE A 396 -4.67 -3.50 -18.14
CA ILE A 396 -5.68 -3.36 -17.08
C ILE A 396 -5.34 -2.19 -16.14
N PRO A 397 -4.17 -2.14 -15.47
CA PRO A 397 -3.82 -1.00 -14.64
C PRO A 397 -3.68 0.30 -15.44
N ALA A 398 -3.24 0.26 -16.72
CA ALA A 398 -3.20 1.43 -17.59
C ALA A 398 -4.60 2.00 -17.84
N PHE A 399 -5.57 1.15 -18.15
CA PHE A 399 -6.97 1.52 -18.32
C PHE A 399 -7.54 2.13 -17.04
N VAL A 400 -7.35 1.47 -15.91
CA VAL A 400 -7.82 1.94 -14.61
C VAL A 400 -7.21 3.30 -14.27
N TYR A 401 -5.90 3.45 -14.42
CA TYR A 401 -5.22 4.71 -14.15
C TYR A 401 -5.73 5.85 -15.06
N SER A 402 -5.88 5.58 -16.36
CA SER A 402 -6.39 6.54 -17.32
C SER A 402 -7.83 6.97 -17.02
N THR A 403 -8.67 6.08 -16.47
CA THR A 403 -10.05 6.41 -16.08
C THR A 403 -10.15 7.16 -14.77
N ARG A 404 -9.25 6.88 -13.82
CA ARG A 404 -9.27 7.48 -12.47
C ARG A 404 -8.51 8.79 -12.37
N ARG A 405 -7.39 8.92 -13.08
CA ARG A 405 -6.51 10.10 -13.01
C ARG A 405 -6.56 10.96 -14.27
N CYS A 406 -7.18 10.50 -15.34
CA CYS A 406 -7.24 11.18 -16.65
C CYS A 406 -5.85 11.63 -17.13
N SER A 407 -4.81 10.80 -16.93
CA SER A 407 -3.41 11.15 -17.14
C SER A 407 -2.71 10.21 -18.11
N SER A 408 -1.81 10.76 -18.92
CA SER A 408 -0.90 10.02 -19.80
C SER A 408 0.14 9.19 -19.05
N GLU A 409 0.32 9.42 -17.74
CA GLU A 409 1.18 8.60 -16.86
C GLU A 409 0.75 7.12 -16.83
N ALA A 410 -0.46 6.79 -17.31
CA ALA A 410 -0.93 5.42 -17.51
C ALA A 410 0.06 4.54 -18.30
N ILE A 411 0.93 5.13 -19.14
CA ILE A 411 1.98 4.40 -19.87
C ILE A 411 2.97 3.70 -18.92
N PHE A 412 3.16 4.21 -17.71
CA PHE A 412 4.04 3.60 -16.72
C PHE A 412 3.53 2.25 -16.17
N ALA A 413 2.30 1.85 -16.48
CA ALA A 413 1.83 0.48 -16.24
C ALA A 413 2.66 -0.55 -17.01
N TYR A 414 2.98 -0.24 -18.27
CA TYR A 414 3.77 -1.13 -19.14
C TYR A 414 5.23 -1.20 -18.68
N THR A 415 5.82 -0.06 -18.35
CA THR A 415 7.19 -0.02 -17.82
C THR A 415 7.29 -0.73 -16.47
N PHE A 416 6.28 -0.60 -15.59
CA PHE A 416 6.24 -1.31 -14.33
C PHE A 416 6.15 -2.84 -14.51
N ALA A 417 5.34 -3.32 -15.46
CA ALA A 417 5.23 -4.75 -15.73
C ALA A 417 6.54 -5.34 -16.24
N VAL A 418 7.23 -4.64 -17.16
CA VAL A 418 8.57 -5.02 -17.62
C VAL A 418 9.57 -5.00 -16.46
N PHE A 419 9.55 -3.94 -15.65
CA PHE A 419 10.40 -3.80 -14.47
C PHE A 419 10.15 -4.94 -13.47
N LYS A 420 8.90 -5.27 -13.18
CA LYS A 420 8.53 -6.37 -12.28
C LYS A 420 9.02 -7.71 -12.82
N LEU A 421 8.87 -7.96 -14.12
CA LEU A 421 9.24 -9.20 -14.77
C LEU A 421 10.77 -9.46 -14.75
N PHE A 422 11.58 -8.44 -15.05
CA PHE A 422 13.03 -8.62 -15.21
C PHE A 422 13.85 -8.28 -13.98
N PHE A 423 13.36 -7.38 -13.13
CA PHE A 423 14.13 -6.86 -11.99
C PHE A 423 13.54 -7.24 -10.63
N LEU A 424 12.24 -7.55 -10.55
CA LEU A 424 11.57 -7.85 -9.28
C LEU A 424 11.04 -9.30 -9.18
N PHE A 425 11.23 -10.14 -10.22
CA PHE A 425 10.71 -11.52 -10.27
C PHE A 425 11.16 -12.39 -9.09
N TRP A 426 12.31 -12.11 -8.53
CA TRP A 426 12.92 -12.84 -7.41
C TRP A 426 12.35 -12.42 -6.03
N VAL A 427 11.68 -11.27 -5.94
CA VAL A 427 11.24 -10.69 -4.65
C VAL A 427 10.20 -11.58 -3.99
N ASP A 428 9.15 -11.98 -4.71
CA ASP A 428 8.06 -12.78 -4.16
C ASP A 428 8.56 -14.18 -3.70
N PRO A 429 9.30 -14.96 -4.48
CA PRO A 429 9.93 -16.21 -4.02
C PRO A 429 10.85 -16.02 -2.82
N TYR A 430 11.64 -14.94 -2.82
CA TYR A 430 12.54 -14.63 -1.71
C TYR A 430 11.77 -14.30 -0.42
N CYS A 431 10.62 -13.63 -0.52
CA CYS A 431 9.76 -13.35 0.63
C CYS A 431 9.18 -14.62 1.25
N LEU A 432 8.78 -15.61 0.44
CA LEU A 432 8.29 -16.91 0.90
C LEU A 432 9.36 -17.64 1.73
N VAL A 433 10.60 -17.72 1.23
CA VAL A 433 11.70 -18.41 1.90
C VAL A 433 12.15 -17.66 3.16
N THR A 434 12.10 -16.32 3.14
CA THR A 434 12.63 -15.47 4.21
C THR A 434 11.56 -14.83 5.09
N VAL A 435 10.34 -15.35 5.11
CA VAL A 435 9.18 -14.82 5.86
C VAL A 435 9.44 -14.62 7.35
N ARG A 436 10.31 -15.44 7.95
CA ARG A 436 10.72 -15.33 9.37
C ARG A 436 11.56 -14.09 9.68
N ASN A 437 12.13 -13.43 8.66
CA ASN A 437 12.94 -12.24 8.86
C ASN A 437 12.05 -11.00 8.98
N SER A 438 11.95 -10.45 10.16
CA SER A 438 11.13 -9.27 10.50
C SER A 438 11.95 -7.97 10.65
N LYS A 439 13.21 -7.92 10.21
CA LYS A 439 14.05 -6.72 10.32
C LYS A 439 13.50 -5.60 9.44
N TRP A 440 13.43 -4.39 10.01
CA TRP A 440 13.11 -3.16 9.27
C TRP A 440 14.31 -2.76 8.41
N MET A 441 14.15 -2.80 7.08
CA MET A 441 15.28 -2.70 6.13
C MET A 441 15.41 -1.34 5.45
N THR A 442 14.40 -0.49 5.50
CA THR A 442 14.34 0.76 4.73
C THR A 442 14.95 1.96 5.43
N ARG A 443 15.16 1.90 6.75
CA ARG A 443 15.82 2.97 7.51
C ARG A 443 17.21 2.52 7.93
N THR A 444 18.23 3.13 7.32
CA THR A 444 19.63 3.03 7.77
C THR A 444 19.80 3.92 9.00
N ARG A 445 20.62 3.48 9.96
CA ARG A 445 21.14 4.38 10.99
C ARG A 445 21.70 5.61 10.26
N ALA A 446 21.24 6.81 10.60
CA ALA A 446 21.85 8.03 10.11
C ALA A 446 23.34 7.93 10.33
N ALA A 447 24.13 8.17 9.28
CA ALA A 447 25.58 8.30 9.45
C ALA A 447 25.79 9.36 10.53
N ARG A 448 26.54 9.03 11.59
CA ARG A 448 26.90 10.02 12.61
C ARG A 448 27.41 11.26 11.88
N PRO A 449 26.90 12.47 12.15
CA PRO A 449 27.51 13.66 11.65
C PRO A 449 28.97 13.59 12.05
N GLN A 450 29.89 13.59 11.10
CA GLN A 450 31.29 13.81 11.42
C GLN A 450 31.35 15.22 12.03
N LEU A 451 31.50 15.27 13.35
CA LEU A 451 31.87 16.48 14.05
C LEU A 451 33.10 16.99 13.30
N ALA A 452 32.94 18.11 12.61
CA ALA A 452 34.05 18.81 11.99
C ALA A 452 35.04 19.11 13.13
N VAL A 453 36.10 18.32 13.18
CA VAL A 453 37.23 18.53 14.09
C VAL A 453 37.71 19.92 13.77
N GLY A 454 37.56 20.81 14.75
CA GLY A 454 37.90 22.22 14.66
C GLY A 454 39.27 22.42 14.05
N ARG A 455 39.37 23.17 12.97
CA ARG A 455 40.61 23.80 12.54
C ARG A 455 41.15 24.59 13.74
N LYS A 456 42.25 24.15 14.29
CA LYS A 456 43.07 24.94 15.20
C LYS A 456 43.34 26.28 14.48
N LEU A 457 42.80 27.35 15.02
CA LEU A 457 43.28 28.70 14.74
C LEU A 457 44.74 28.78 15.17
N SER A 458 45.63 28.81 14.22
CA SER A 458 47.03 29.13 14.45
C SER A 458 47.12 30.56 15.02
N SER A 459 47.59 30.68 16.23
CA SER A 459 47.97 31.92 16.85
C SER A 459 49.01 32.62 15.94
N SER A 460 48.65 33.68 15.28
CA SER A 460 49.57 34.64 14.71
C SER A 460 49.88 35.70 15.78
N ASN A 461 51.12 35.80 16.09
CA ASN A 461 51.88 36.70 16.93
C ASN A 461 51.52 38.20 16.70
N PRO A 462 51.36 39.01 17.76
CA PRO A 462 51.26 40.44 17.60
C PRO A 462 52.66 41.08 17.81
N GLN A 463 53.27 41.55 16.72
CA GLN A 463 54.29 42.62 16.82
C GLN A 463 54.41 43.38 15.48
N ALA A 464 54.41 44.68 15.63
CA ALA A 464 54.95 45.75 14.77
C ALA A 464 53.93 46.56 13.94
N PHE A 465 53.85 47.78 14.43
CA PHE A 465 53.44 49.09 13.88
C PHE A 465 51.96 49.42 13.82
#